data_82e4b6dc29ff444cc554a8da5f8db61e
#
_entry.id   82e4b6dc29ff444cc554a8da5f8db61e
#
_cell.length_a   1.000
_cell.length_b   1.000
_cell.length_c   1.000
_cell.angle_alpha   90.00
_cell.angle_beta   90.00
_cell.angle_gamma   90.00
#
_symmetry.space_group_name_H-M   'P 1'
#
loop_
_entity.id
_entity.type
_entity.pdbx_description
1 polymer ?
#
loop_
_entity_poly.entity_id
_entity_poly.type
_entity_poly.pdbx_seq_one_letter_code
_entity_poly.pdbx_strand_id
1 'polypeptide(L)'
;VSLEQLIHNCKKGDRKAQAQLYRKYSAVLFGICLKYSKNKTEAEDSLHDSFMTIYDKIEQYKSKGSFEGWMKRITVNTVLQKYRKEEPLNVVHENTEEEVTVDSSFEDIGLQTLLEYIRELPNKYRTTFNLYVLDGYTHKEIGELLGTSTGTSKSNLARARMLLKEKIENKISQSIIGMVILLGSYI
;
A
#
# COMPACT_ATOMS: atom_id res chain seq x y z
N VAL A 1 -21.25 23.35 0.32
CA VAL A 1 -21.36 22.75 1.67
C VAL A 1 -19.96 22.59 2.23
N SER A 2 -19.70 23.07 3.46
CA SER A 2 -18.39 22.87 4.11
C SER A 2 -18.18 21.38 4.43
N LEU A 3 -16.92 20.98 4.63
CA LEU A 3 -16.62 19.59 5.02
C LEU A 3 -17.27 19.21 6.36
N GLU A 4 -17.29 20.12 7.31
CA GLU A 4 -17.90 19.91 8.63
C GLU A 4 -19.42 19.67 8.50
N GLN A 5 -20.10 20.47 7.67
CA GLN A 5 -21.52 20.29 7.40
C GLN A 5 -21.80 18.97 6.68
N LEU A 6 -20.93 18.56 5.76
CA LEU A 6 -21.02 17.28 5.06
C LEU A 6 -20.91 16.11 6.04
N ILE A 7 -19.89 16.13 6.91
CA ILE A 7 -19.68 15.12 7.95
C ILE A 7 -20.91 15.07 8.91
N HIS A 8 -21.38 16.23 9.34
CA HIS A 8 -22.54 16.31 10.24
C HIS A 8 -23.79 15.68 9.61
N ASN A 9 -24.06 15.95 8.33
CA ASN A 9 -25.19 15.37 7.63
C ASN A 9 -25.02 13.85 7.42
N CYS A 10 -23.79 13.39 7.12
CA CYS A 10 -23.51 11.96 7.05
C CYS A 10 -23.76 11.24 8.38
N LYS A 11 -23.41 11.86 9.53
CA LYS A 11 -23.72 11.33 10.86
C LYS A 11 -25.21 11.17 11.10
N LYS A 12 -26.05 12.02 10.49
CA LYS A 12 -27.52 11.92 10.54
C LYS A 12 -28.11 10.89 9.57
N GLY A 13 -27.28 10.17 8.83
CA GLY A 13 -27.73 9.19 7.85
C GLY A 13 -28.28 9.80 6.55
N ASP A 14 -27.98 11.08 6.26
CA ASP A 14 -28.45 11.73 5.02
C ASP A 14 -27.78 11.09 3.81
N ARG A 15 -28.58 10.37 3.00
CA ARG A 15 -28.13 9.66 1.79
C ARG A 15 -27.52 10.60 0.74
N LYS A 16 -28.00 11.86 0.64
CA LYS A 16 -27.43 12.84 -0.30
C LYS A 16 -26.04 13.26 0.15
N ALA A 17 -25.83 13.46 1.45
CA ALA A 17 -24.53 13.75 2.03
C ALA A 17 -23.56 12.56 1.87
N GLN A 18 -24.03 11.34 2.11
CA GLN A 18 -23.23 10.14 1.88
C GLN A 18 -22.80 10.00 0.40
N ALA A 19 -23.70 10.21 -0.55
CA ALA A 19 -23.39 10.20 -1.97
C ALA A 19 -22.38 11.30 -2.36
N GLN A 20 -22.46 12.47 -1.73
CA GLN A 20 -21.51 13.57 -1.94
C GLN A 20 -20.13 13.22 -1.36
N LEU A 21 -20.09 12.61 -0.17
CA LEU A 21 -18.85 12.14 0.45
C LEU A 21 -18.17 11.07 -0.44
N TYR A 22 -18.94 10.11 -0.93
CA TYR A 22 -18.47 9.08 -1.87
C TYR A 22 -17.83 9.72 -3.10
N ARG A 23 -18.54 10.60 -3.80
CA ARG A 23 -18.01 11.27 -5.00
C ARG A 23 -16.73 12.06 -4.75
N LYS A 24 -16.61 12.65 -3.57
CA LYS A 24 -15.44 13.47 -3.22
C LYS A 24 -14.18 12.63 -2.94
N TYR A 25 -14.32 11.46 -2.33
CA TYR A 25 -13.18 10.71 -1.81
C TYR A 25 -12.96 9.34 -2.46
N SER A 26 -13.88 8.85 -3.30
CA SER A 26 -13.80 7.53 -3.92
C SER A 26 -12.50 7.33 -4.70
N ALA A 27 -12.05 8.31 -5.49
CA ALA A 27 -10.82 8.18 -6.28
C ALA A 27 -9.57 7.98 -5.40
N VAL A 28 -9.47 8.75 -4.31
CA VAL A 28 -8.32 8.66 -3.39
C VAL A 28 -8.34 7.32 -2.65
N LEU A 29 -9.50 6.90 -2.13
CA LEU A 29 -9.63 5.63 -1.40
C LEU A 29 -9.49 4.43 -2.34
N PHE A 30 -9.95 4.53 -3.58
CA PHE A 30 -9.76 3.49 -4.60
C PHE A 30 -8.29 3.28 -4.92
N GLY A 31 -7.49 4.35 -5.00
CA GLY A 31 -6.03 4.24 -5.13
C GLY A 31 -5.38 3.41 -4.01
N ILE A 32 -5.87 3.54 -2.77
CA ILE A 32 -5.44 2.69 -1.65
C ILE A 32 -5.89 1.24 -1.87
N CYS A 33 -7.14 1.02 -2.26
CA CYS A 33 -7.63 -0.34 -2.52
C CYS A 33 -6.80 -1.03 -3.61
N LEU A 34 -6.50 -0.36 -4.72
CA LEU A 34 -5.65 -0.89 -5.80
C LEU A 34 -4.24 -1.26 -5.35
N LYS A 35 -3.69 -0.52 -4.39
CA LYS A 35 -2.34 -0.77 -3.84
C LYS A 35 -2.26 -2.12 -3.12
N TYR A 36 -3.34 -2.53 -2.47
CA TYR A 36 -3.39 -3.71 -1.61
C TYR A 36 -4.18 -4.88 -2.20
N SER A 37 -5.02 -4.68 -3.20
CA SER A 37 -5.81 -5.74 -3.84
C SER A 37 -5.04 -6.46 -4.95
N LYS A 38 -5.45 -7.71 -5.25
CA LYS A 38 -4.83 -8.55 -6.30
C LYS A 38 -5.24 -8.09 -7.70
N ASN A 39 -6.44 -7.55 -7.82
CA ASN A 39 -7.03 -7.10 -9.10
C ASN A 39 -8.02 -5.95 -8.87
N LYS A 40 -8.51 -5.40 -9.98
CA LYS A 40 -9.41 -4.25 -9.97
C LYS A 40 -10.76 -4.56 -9.32
N THR A 41 -11.34 -5.73 -9.59
CA THR A 41 -12.63 -6.15 -9.02
C THR A 41 -12.56 -6.21 -7.50
N GLU A 42 -11.52 -6.83 -6.96
CA GLU A 42 -11.29 -6.89 -5.53
C GLU A 42 -11.09 -5.49 -4.90
N ALA A 43 -10.43 -4.58 -5.63
CA ALA A 43 -10.28 -3.20 -5.20
C ALA A 43 -11.62 -2.44 -5.16
N GLU A 44 -12.52 -2.68 -6.14
CA GLU A 44 -13.87 -2.12 -6.18
C GLU A 44 -14.72 -2.62 -5.01
N ASP A 45 -14.69 -3.92 -4.71
CA ASP A 45 -15.35 -4.51 -3.55
C ASP A 45 -14.80 -3.93 -2.23
N SER A 46 -13.48 -3.78 -2.15
CA SER A 46 -12.82 -3.23 -0.97
C SER A 46 -13.14 -1.76 -0.76
N LEU A 47 -13.31 -0.99 -1.83
CA LEU A 47 -13.77 0.39 -1.76
C LEU A 47 -15.20 0.47 -1.21
N HIS A 48 -16.10 -0.40 -1.70
CA HIS A 48 -17.47 -0.46 -1.22
C HIS A 48 -17.52 -0.77 0.29
N ASP A 49 -16.83 -1.83 0.72
CA ASP A 49 -16.76 -2.22 2.13
C ASP A 49 -16.14 -1.12 3.01
N SER A 50 -15.15 -0.39 2.46
CA SER A 50 -14.54 0.74 3.16
C SER A 50 -15.53 1.86 3.40
N PHE A 51 -16.35 2.22 2.42
CA PHE A 51 -17.37 3.25 2.59
C PHE A 51 -18.47 2.81 3.55
N MET A 52 -18.91 1.55 3.50
CA MET A 52 -19.85 1.00 4.50
C MET A 52 -19.27 1.13 5.90
N THR A 53 -18.02 0.74 6.12
CA THR A 53 -17.33 0.86 7.40
C THR A 53 -17.15 2.33 7.83
N ILE A 54 -16.88 3.24 6.89
CA ILE A 54 -16.77 4.68 7.15
C ILE A 54 -18.11 5.24 7.64
N TYR A 55 -19.21 4.91 6.98
CA TYR A 55 -20.54 5.39 7.38
C TYR A 55 -20.95 4.84 8.75
N ASP A 56 -20.68 3.57 9.01
CA ASP A 56 -20.98 2.95 10.32
C ASP A 56 -20.17 3.58 11.47
N LYS A 57 -18.92 3.98 11.18
CA LYS A 57 -17.98 4.53 12.17
C LYS A 57 -17.90 6.06 12.19
N ILE A 58 -18.66 6.77 11.35
CA ILE A 58 -18.51 8.23 11.18
C ILE A 58 -18.77 9.00 12.49
N GLU A 59 -19.62 8.48 13.36
CA GLU A 59 -19.84 9.03 14.70
C GLU A 59 -18.58 9.04 15.57
N GLN A 60 -17.67 8.11 15.33
CA GLN A 60 -16.41 7.98 16.10
C GLN A 60 -15.38 9.03 15.69
N TYR A 61 -15.58 9.70 14.55
CA TYR A 61 -14.68 10.77 14.13
C TYR A 61 -14.84 12.01 15.03
N LYS A 62 -13.82 12.28 15.86
CA LYS A 62 -13.81 13.35 16.88
C LYS A 62 -13.10 14.63 16.40
N SER A 63 -12.92 14.83 15.09
CA SER A 63 -12.19 15.98 14.53
C SER A 63 -10.74 16.14 15.03
N LYS A 64 -10.14 15.05 15.52
CA LYS A 64 -8.72 14.99 15.85
C LYS A 64 -7.94 14.55 14.60
N GLY A 65 -7.31 15.51 13.92
CA GLY A 65 -6.62 15.29 12.66
C GLY A 65 -7.51 15.36 11.42
N SER A 66 -6.93 15.03 10.26
CA SER A 66 -7.59 15.11 8.97
C SER A 66 -8.67 14.03 8.82
N PHE A 67 -9.86 14.42 8.36
CA PHE A 67 -10.94 13.47 8.04
C PHE A 67 -10.56 12.50 6.93
N GLU A 68 -9.84 12.99 5.92
CA GLU A 68 -9.29 12.14 4.86
C GLU A 68 -8.31 11.10 5.41
N GLY A 69 -7.39 11.51 6.30
CA GLY A 69 -6.47 10.59 6.98
C GLY A 69 -7.20 9.52 7.79
N TRP A 70 -8.29 9.89 8.48
CA TRP A 70 -9.13 8.95 9.22
C TRP A 70 -9.81 7.93 8.28
N MET A 71 -10.35 8.39 7.15
CA MET A 71 -10.94 7.50 6.14
C MET A 71 -9.89 6.57 5.50
N LYS A 72 -8.71 7.10 5.14
CA LYS A 72 -7.59 6.30 4.61
C LYS A 72 -7.21 5.17 5.56
N ARG A 73 -7.13 5.45 6.86
CA ARG A 73 -6.82 4.42 7.88
C ARG A 73 -7.89 3.33 7.96
N ILE A 74 -9.18 3.70 7.87
CA ILE A 74 -10.28 2.72 7.79
C ILE A 74 -10.13 1.86 6.54
N THR A 75 -9.89 2.48 5.38
CA THR A 75 -9.74 1.78 4.10
C THR A 75 -8.59 0.78 4.14
N VAL A 76 -7.41 1.17 4.61
CA VAL A 76 -6.26 0.26 4.79
C VAL A 76 -6.64 -0.92 5.68
N ASN A 77 -7.27 -0.66 6.84
CA ASN A 77 -7.70 -1.71 7.75
C ASN A 77 -8.71 -2.67 7.11
N THR A 78 -9.69 -2.14 6.36
CA THR A 78 -10.73 -2.94 5.70
C THR A 78 -10.13 -3.87 4.65
N VAL A 79 -9.24 -3.35 3.80
CA VAL A 79 -8.56 -4.15 2.77
C VAL A 79 -7.69 -5.23 3.42
N LEU A 80 -6.90 -4.89 4.44
CA LEU A 80 -5.99 -5.83 5.09
C LEU A 80 -6.71 -6.92 5.90
N GLN A 81 -7.92 -6.66 6.40
CA GLN A 81 -8.73 -7.69 7.05
C GLN A 81 -9.14 -8.82 6.09
N LYS A 82 -9.37 -8.53 4.80
CA LYS A 82 -9.61 -9.55 3.77
C LYS A 82 -8.39 -10.46 3.61
N TYR A 83 -7.19 -9.88 3.56
CA TYR A 83 -5.93 -10.64 3.48
C TYR A 83 -5.71 -11.60 4.64
N ARG A 84 -6.03 -11.19 5.86
CA ARG A 84 -5.89 -12.05 7.05
C ARG A 84 -6.77 -13.29 6.98
N LYS A 85 -7.92 -13.21 6.30
CA LYS A 85 -8.85 -14.33 6.16
C LYS A 85 -8.42 -15.32 5.07
N GLU A 86 -7.80 -14.81 4.00
CA GLU A 86 -7.46 -15.60 2.82
C GLU A 86 -6.09 -16.29 2.91
N GLU A 87 -5.11 -15.64 3.50
CA GLU A 87 -3.77 -16.17 3.72
C GLU A 87 -3.39 -16.00 5.19
N PRO A 88 -3.48 -17.04 6.04
CA PRO A 88 -2.81 -17.03 7.32
C PRO A 88 -1.32 -16.79 7.04
N LEU A 89 -0.78 -15.65 7.50
CA LEU A 89 0.63 -15.33 7.37
C LEU A 89 1.44 -16.37 8.15
N ASN A 90 1.84 -17.44 7.49
CA ASN A 90 2.73 -18.46 8.07
C ASN A 90 4.01 -17.74 8.51
N VAL A 91 4.23 -17.71 9.80
CA VAL A 91 5.42 -17.17 10.44
C VAL A 91 6.58 -18.10 10.12
N VAL A 92 7.26 -17.84 9.02
CA VAL A 92 8.60 -18.41 8.78
C VAL A 92 9.56 -17.47 9.49
N HIS A 93 10.10 -17.92 10.62
CA HIS A 93 11.20 -17.25 11.30
C HIS A 93 12.47 -17.47 10.47
N GLU A 94 12.74 -16.58 9.53
CA GLU A 94 14.10 -16.38 9.02
C GLU A 94 14.63 -15.10 9.64
N ASN A 95 15.54 -15.28 10.60
CA ASN A 95 16.34 -14.20 11.14
C ASN A 95 17.37 -13.78 10.10
N THR A 96 17.12 -12.69 9.41
CA THR A 96 18.14 -11.97 8.64
C THR A 96 18.04 -10.50 9.00
N GLU A 97 18.85 -10.09 9.97
CA GLU A 97 19.19 -8.70 10.23
C GLU A 97 20.34 -8.32 9.28
N GLU A 98 20.03 -7.98 8.04
CA GLU A 98 20.94 -7.25 7.17
C GLU A 98 20.38 -5.86 6.91
N GLU A 99 21.07 -4.85 7.42
CA GLU A 99 20.85 -3.46 6.99
C GLU A 99 21.31 -3.33 5.54
N VAL A 100 20.38 -3.33 4.61
CA VAL A 100 20.64 -3.00 3.22
C VAL A 100 20.84 -1.49 3.12
N THR A 101 22.09 -1.04 3.05
CA THR A 101 22.44 0.33 2.68
C THR A 101 22.01 0.56 1.23
N VAL A 102 21.16 1.53 1.00
CA VAL A 102 20.73 1.95 -0.34
C VAL A 102 21.78 2.91 -0.87
N ASP A 103 22.60 2.45 -1.83
CA ASP A 103 23.50 3.30 -2.58
C ASP A 103 22.70 4.16 -3.58
N SER A 104 23.04 5.43 -3.72
CA SER A 104 22.25 6.48 -4.41
C SER A 104 22.34 6.45 -5.95
N SER A 105 22.68 5.32 -6.56
CA SER A 105 22.87 5.20 -8.01
C SER A 105 21.62 4.86 -8.84
N PHE A 106 20.42 5.08 -8.30
CA PHE A 106 19.15 4.69 -8.94
C PHE A 106 18.44 5.79 -9.73
N GLU A 107 19.13 6.82 -10.20
CA GLU A 107 18.52 7.99 -10.86
C GLU A 107 17.85 7.68 -12.23
N ASP A 108 18.05 6.48 -12.82
CA ASP A 108 17.58 6.16 -14.18
C ASP A 108 16.33 5.26 -14.26
N ILE A 109 15.75 4.85 -13.13
CA ILE A 109 14.56 3.99 -13.17
C ILE A 109 13.30 4.85 -13.08
N GLY A 110 12.52 4.87 -14.16
CA GLY A 110 11.24 5.57 -14.18
C GLY A 110 10.27 5.08 -13.08
N LEU A 111 9.53 6.00 -12.47
CA LEU A 111 8.55 5.72 -11.42
C LEU A 111 7.60 4.56 -11.79
N GLN A 112 7.20 4.48 -13.06
CA GLN A 112 6.29 3.42 -13.54
C GLN A 112 6.91 2.03 -13.39
N THR A 113 8.17 1.88 -13.78
CA THR A 113 8.91 0.61 -13.65
C THR A 113 9.08 0.21 -12.18
N LEU A 114 9.37 1.18 -11.29
CA LEU A 114 9.47 0.91 -9.87
C LEU A 114 8.14 0.42 -9.29
N LEU A 115 7.02 1.03 -9.67
CA LEU A 115 5.69 0.61 -9.25
C LEU A 115 5.34 -0.79 -9.75
N GLU A 116 5.78 -1.17 -10.95
CA GLU A 116 5.63 -2.53 -11.49
C GLU A 116 6.40 -3.54 -10.65
N TYR A 117 7.66 -3.26 -10.32
CA TYR A 117 8.47 -4.14 -9.45
C TYR A 117 7.88 -4.31 -8.06
N ILE A 118 7.33 -3.24 -7.48
CA ILE A 118 6.62 -3.33 -6.20
C ILE A 118 5.40 -4.25 -6.32
N ARG A 119 4.64 -4.16 -7.41
CA ARG A 119 3.47 -5.03 -7.65
C ARG A 119 3.84 -6.51 -7.79
N GLU A 120 5.01 -6.80 -8.32
CA GLU A 120 5.53 -8.17 -8.49
C GLU A 120 6.10 -8.80 -7.22
N LEU A 121 6.29 -8.03 -6.14
CA LEU A 121 6.72 -8.59 -4.87
C LEU A 121 5.70 -9.59 -4.34
N PRO A 122 6.16 -10.69 -3.69
CA PRO A 122 5.28 -11.56 -2.93
C PRO A 122 4.43 -10.76 -1.93
N ASN A 123 3.18 -11.16 -1.77
CA ASN A 123 2.15 -10.37 -1.09
C ASN A 123 2.57 -9.85 0.30
N LYS A 124 3.14 -10.72 1.15
CA LYS A 124 3.60 -10.35 2.50
C LYS A 124 4.66 -9.24 2.50
N TYR A 125 5.60 -9.28 1.55
CA TYR A 125 6.66 -8.28 1.41
C TYR A 125 6.14 -6.98 0.82
N ARG A 126 5.30 -7.07 -0.22
CA ARG A 126 4.63 -5.92 -0.84
C ARG A 126 3.76 -5.16 0.15
N THR A 127 2.94 -5.87 0.92
CA THR A 127 2.07 -5.26 1.92
C THR A 127 2.87 -4.54 3.00
N THR A 128 3.92 -5.18 3.54
CA THR A 128 4.80 -4.56 4.53
C THR A 128 5.53 -3.34 3.97
N PHE A 129 6.03 -3.44 2.73
CA PHE A 129 6.72 -2.35 2.04
C PHE A 129 5.78 -1.15 1.84
N ASN A 130 4.58 -1.38 1.31
CA ASN A 130 3.59 -0.32 1.09
C ASN A 130 3.20 0.38 2.38
N LEU A 131 2.93 -0.38 3.44
CA LEU A 131 2.57 0.19 4.75
C LEU A 131 3.70 1.05 5.33
N TYR A 132 4.93 0.56 5.29
CA TYR A 132 6.06 1.26 5.89
C TYR A 132 6.54 2.44 5.03
N VAL A 133 6.80 2.20 3.73
CA VAL A 133 7.47 3.17 2.85
C VAL A 133 6.48 4.17 2.26
N LEU A 134 5.30 3.72 1.82
CA LEU A 134 4.35 4.58 1.12
C LEU A 134 3.30 5.21 2.05
N ASP A 135 2.91 4.51 3.10
CA ASP A 135 1.84 4.95 4.00
C ASP A 135 2.34 5.40 5.38
N GLY A 136 3.65 5.24 5.67
CA GLY A 136 4.31 5.79 6.86
C GLY A 136 3.96 5.11 8.18
N TYR A 137 3.46 3.86 8.15
CA TYR A 137 3.20 3.09 9.37
C TYR A 137 4.51 2.63 10.04
N THR A 138 4.54 2.66 11.36
CA THR A 138 5.63 2.07 12.13
C THR A 138 5.57 0.54 12.10
N HIS A 139 6.69 -0.15 12.33
CA HIS A 139 6.71 -1.61 12.42
C HIS A 139 5.79 -2.17 13.52
N LYS A 140 5.57 -1.42 14.60
CA LYS A 140 4.62 -1.78 15.65
C LYS A 140 3.19 -1.77 15.12
N GLU A 141 2.78 -0.68 14.48
CA GLU A 141 1.45 -0.58 13.87
C GLU A 141 1.23 -1.62 12.77
N ILE A 142 2.26 -1.89 11.97
CA ILE A 142 2.22 -2.96 10.94
C ILE A 142 2.03 -4.32 11.58
N GLY A 143 2.73 -4.61 12.68
CA GLY A 143 2.56 -5.84 13.44
C GLY A 143 1.13 -6.00 13.95
N GLU A 144 0.55 -4.95 14.53
CA GLU A 144 -0.84 -4.93 14.99
C GLU A 144 -1.84 -5.11 13.83
N LEU A 145 -1.60 -4.40 12.69
CA LEU A 145 -2.44 -4.46 11.49
C LEU A 145 -2.42 -5.84 10.83
N LEU A 146 -1.24 -6.46 10.72
CA LEU A 146 -1.07 -7.73 10.02
C LEU A 146 -1.18 -8.95 10.93
N GLY A 147 -1.25 -8.75 12.26
CA GLY A 147 -1.26 -9.86 13.23
C GLY A 147 0.09 -10.57 13.33
N THR A 148 1.19 -9.84 13.13
CA THR A 148 2.56 -10.36 13.16
C THR A 148 3.40 -9.65 14.23
N SER A 149 4.62 -10.14 14.48
CA SER A 149 5.55 -9.45 15.38
C SER A 149 6.19 -8.24 14.69
N THR A 150 6.70 -7.30 15.50
CA THR A 150 7.53 -6.19 15.01
C THR A 150 8.78 -6.69 14.29
N GLY A 151 9.39 -7.78 14.77
CA GLY A 151 10.52 -8.45 14.13
C GLY A 151 10.16 -8.99 12.75
N THR A 152 9.01 -9.67 12.61
CA THR A 152 8.50 -10.15 11.31
C THR A 152 8.28 -8.99 10.35
N SER A 153 7.75 -7.87 10.81
CA SER A 153 7.58 -6.68 9.97
C SER A 153 8.94 -6.13 9.47
N LYS A 154 9.96 -6.09 10.33
CA LYS A 154 11.32 -5.66 9.94
C LYS A 154 11.91 -6.61 8.90
N SER A 155 11.88 -7.91 9.14
CA SER A 155 12.43 -8.91 8.22
C SER A 155 11.69 -8.93 6.86
N ASN A 156 10.37 -8.77 6.85
CA ASN A 156 9.60 -8.64 5.62
C ASN A 156 10.00 -7.39 4.81
N LEU A 157 10.25 -6.26 5.47
CA LEU A 157 10.71 -5.05 4.80
C LEU A 157 12.12 -5.22 4.22
N ALA A 158 13.05 -5.82 4.99
CA ALA A 158 14.39 -6.11 4.51
C ALA A 158 14.35 -7.02 3.27
N ARG A 159 13.55 -8.09 3.31
CA ARG A 159 13.38 -8.99 2.16
C ARG A 159 12.74 -8.29 0.96
N ALA A 160 11.75 -7.42 1.17
CA ALA A 160 11.17 -6.60 0.09
C ALA A 160 12.22 -5.74 -0.61
N ARG A 161 13.07 -5.05 0.17
CA ARG A 161 14.14 -4.20 -0.35
C ARG A 161 15.17 -5.01 -1.14
N MET A 162 15.56 -6.19 -0.63
CA MET A 162 16.51 -7.07 -1.32
C MET A 162 15.96 -7.52 -2.69
N LEU A 163 14.70 -7.98 -2.75
CA LEU A 163 14.09 -8.40 -4.00
C LEU A 163 13.93 -7.25 -5.01
N LEU A 164 13.63 -6.05 -4.53
CA LEU A 164 13.57 -4.86 -5.39
C LEU A 164 14.95 -4.51 -5.92
N LYS A 165 15.99 -4.55 -5.09
CA LYS A 165 17.39 -4.31 -5.49
C LYS A 165 17.81 -5.28 -6.58
N GLU A 166 17.61 -6.59 -6.40
CA GLU A 166 17.91 -7.62 -7.39
C GLU A 166 17.24 -7.36 -8.75
N LYS A 167 15.95 -6.98 -8.74
CA LYS A 167 15.21 -6.66 -9.98
C LYS A 167 15.77 -5.44 -10.69
N ILE A 168 16.14 -4.40 -9.94
CA ILE A 168 16.71 -3.17 -10.46
C ILE A 168 18.08 -3.44 -11.09
N GLU A 169 18.95 -4.13 -10.37
CA GLU A 169 20.30 -4.48 -10.84
C GLU A 169 20.27 -5.35 -12.11
N ASN A 170 19.38 -6.34 -12.15
CA ASN A 170 19.18 -7.18 -13.34
C ASN A 170 18.70 -6.35 -14.55
N LYS A 171 17.82 -5.38 -14.36
CA LYS A 171 17.34 -4.50 -15.44
C LYS A 171 18.45 -3.62 -15.99
N ILE A 172 19.26 -3.02 -15.12
CA ILE A 172 20.40 -2.20 -15.50
C ILE A 172 21.41 -3.04 -16.28
N SER A 173 21.77 -4.23 -15.78
CA SER A 173 22.69 -5.14 -16.45
C SER A 173 22.21 -5.53 -17.84
N GLN A 174 20.92 -5.86 -18.01
CA GLN A 174 20.34 -6.17 -19.32
C GLN A 174 20.37 -4.98 -20.27
N SER A 175 20.14 -3.75 -19.77
CA SER A 175 20.20 -2.54 -20.59
C SER A 175 21.61 -2.27 -21.07
N ILE A 176 22.63 -2.46 -20.24
CA ILE A 176 24.04 -2.29 -20.61
C ILE A 176 24.46 -3.34 -21.66
N ILE A 177 24.10 -4.61 -21.46
CA ILE A 177 24.39 -5.68 -22.42
C ILE A 177 23.73 -5.38 -23.78
N GLY A 178 22.47 -4.97 -23.78
CA GLY A 178 21.76 -4.59 -25.00
C GLY A 178 22.44 -3.44 -25.74
N MET A 179 22.93 -2.43 -25.01
CA MET A 179 23.66 -1.30 -25.59
C MET A 179 25.01 -1.72 -26.18
N VAL A 180 25.74 -2.59 -25.50
CA VAL A 180 27.04 -3.13 -25.99
C VAL A 180 26.84 -3.95 -27.25
N ILE A 181 25.81 -4.78 -27.33
CA ILE A 181 25.49 -5.57 -28.54
C ILE A 181 25.13 -4.65 -29.69
N LEU A 182 24.31 -3.61 -29.47
CA LEU A 182 23.96 -2.63 -30.51
C LEU A 182 25.19 -1.88 -31.03
N LEU A 183 26.08 -1.45 -30.15
CA LEU A 183 27.35 -0.78 -30.57
C LEU A 183 28.31 -1.72 -31.27
N GLY A 184 28.35 -2.99 -30.87
CA GLY A 184 29.21 -4.01 -31.52
C GLY A 184 28.72 -4.46 -32.90
N SER A 185 27.47 -4.22 -33.26
CA SER A 185 26.89 -4.51 -34.59
C SER A 185 27.12 -3.38 -35.62
N TYR A 186 27.73 -2.27 -35.23
CA TYR A 186 28.08 -1.15 -36.09
C TYR A 186 29.57 -1.10 -36.46
N ILE A 187 30.35 -2.07 -36.01
CA ILE A 187 31.76 -2.28 -36.38
C ILE A 187 31.86 -3.51 -37.29
#